data_fcc37206212033b48868a3b1b51f25c9
#
_entry.id   fcc37206212033b48868a3b1b51f25c9
#
_cell.length_a   1.000
_cell.length_b   1.000
_cell.length_c   1.000
_cell.angle_alpha   90.00
_cell.angle_beta   90.00
_cell.angle_gamma   90.00
#
_symmetry.space_group_name_H-M   'P 1'
#
loop_
_entity.id
_entity.type
_entity.pdbx_description
1 polymer ?
#
loop_
_entity_poly.entity_id
_entity_poly.type
_entity_poly.pdbx_seq_one_letter_code
_entity_poly.pdbx_strand_id
1 'polypeptide(L)'
;LYPQAPNASGRQLVRLSPHNGDDAQNSGCDLPEGLLPVVMEQAIKGKPKGGPAFWSVQDLWAWQQGQDLDFETVNRQGASSMPVELRTHVKIESRSWAAEEGKLFQTAAYDLGNAKKPHHAGWEEAHYGFLVQSEVMLNDDLAKFGGEGRLSHVKQTQAISGFECPTDLASNIERAGGLRLTLLSPAIFSGGYLPGWLNPTSKEGVLPHSQVKVRLRAVAMDRWLPVSGWDLDQNKPKAMRKAVAAGAVYWFELLEGS
;
A
#
# COMPACT_ATOMS: atom_id res chain seq x y z
N LEU A 1 -3.51 -6.25 4.78
CA LEU A 1 -4.39 -6.39 5.95
C LEU A 1 -4.30 -7.82 6.44
N TYR A 2 -3.56 -8.04 7.50
CA TYR A 2 -3.37 -9.39 8.02
C TYR A 2 -4.05 -9.51 9.36
N PRO A 3 -5.00 -10.45 9.49
CA PRO A 3 -5.64 -10.71 10.77
C PRO A 3 -4.62 -11.22 11.78
N GLN A 4 -4.72 -10.74 13.00
CA GLN A 4 -3.94 -11.23 14.13
C GLN A 4 -4.84 -12.06 15.01
N ALA A 5 -4.45 -13.29 15.27
CA ALA A 5 -5.07 -14.09 16.30
C ALA A 5 -4.22 -13.99 17.57
N PRO A 6 -4.78 -13.64 18.72
CA PRO A 6 -4.12 -13.88 19.96
C PRO A 6 -4.09 -15.40 20.20
N ASN A 7 -2.90 -15.99 20.26
CA ASN A 7 -2.71 -17.29 20.84
C ASN A 7 -2.35 -17.13 22.34
N ALA A 8 -2.23 -18.23 23.06
CA ALA A 8 -1.91 -18.20 24.50
C ALA A 8 -0.56 -17.53 24.83
N SER A 9 0.27 -17.22 23.83
CA SER A 9 1.61 -16.66 23.94
C SER A 9 1.80 -15.32 23.24
N GLY A 10 0.79 -14.77 22.53
CA GLY A 10 0.94 -13.50 21.82
C GLY A 10 0.08 -13.39 20.54
N ARG A 11 0.46 -12.45 19.69
CA ARG A 11 -0.17 -12.19 18.39
C ARG A 11 0.62 -12.91 17.30
N GLN A 12 -0.08 -13.41 16.29
CA GLN A 12 0.56 -14.01 15.11
C GLN A 12 0.02 -13.41 13.84
N LEU A 13 0.84 -13.46 12.77
CA LEU A 13 0.43 -13.14 11.42
C LEU A 13 -0.23 -14.36 10.81
N VAL A 14 -1.34 -14.15 10.12
CA VAL A 14 -2.07 -15.21 9.42
C VAL A 14 -2.11 -14.91 7.94
N ARG A 15 -1.73 -15.88 7.12
CA ARG A 15 -1.78 -15.77 5.67
C ARG A 15 -3.19 -15.90 5.16
N LEU A 16 -3.44 -15.21 4.06
CA LEU A 16 -4.61 -15.39 3.23
C LEU A 16 -4.20 -16.12 1.95
N SER A 17 -5.03 -17.06 1.51
CA SER A 17 -4.83 -17.77 0.25
C SER A 17 -6.17 -18.00 -0.49
N PRO A 18 -6.13 -18.15 -1.82
CA PRO A 18 -7.29 -18.56 -2.57
C PRO A 18 -7.74 -19.97 -2.16
N HIS A 19 -9.03 -20.15 -1.96
CA HIS A 19 -9.62 -21.43 -1.58
C HIS A 19 -10.00 -22.24 -2.82
N ASN A 20 -9.31 -23.34 -3.06
CA ASN A 20 -9.50 -24.22 -4.22
C ASN A 20 -10.38 -25.47 -3.91
N GLY A 21 -10.99 -25.56 -2.73
CA GLY A 21 -11.80 -26.72 -2.34
C GLY A 21 -13.12 -26.84 -3.10
N ASP A 22 -13.66 -28.06 -3.18
CA ASP A 22 -14.95 -28.33 -3.81
C ASP A 22 -16.11 -27.55 -3.17
N ASP A 23 -15.97 -27.17 -1.90
CA ASP A 23 -16.93 -26.33 -1.18
C ASP A 23 -16.89 -24.85 -1.60
N ALA A 24 -15.88 -24.41 -2.34
CA ALA A 24 -15.78 -23.02 -2.82
C ALA A 24 -16.93 -22.64 -3.74
N GLN A 25 -17.46 -23.58 -4.52
CA GLN A 25 -18.62 -23.38 -5.39
C GLN A 25 -19.96 -23.36 -4.63
N ASN A 26 -20.00 -23.92 -3.43
CA ASN A 26 -21.19 -23.99 -2.58
C ASN A 26 -21.21 -22.95 -1.45
N SER A 27 -20.19 -22.11 -1.34
CA SER A 27 -20.03 -21.19 -0.23
C SER A 27 -20.93 -19.94 -0.27
N GLY A 28 -21.89 -19.87 -1.17
CA GLY A 28 -22.93 -18.82 -1.16
C GLY A 28 -22.40 -17.38 -1.21
N CYS A 29 -21.26 -17.13 -1.85
CA CYS A 29 -20.71 -15.79 -2.01
C CYS A 29 -21.03 -15.23 -3.40
N ASP A 30 -21.25 -13.94 -3.49
CA ASP A 30 -21.52 -13.17 -4.71
C ASP A 30 -20.24 -12.71 -5.44
N LEU A 31 -19.21 -13.55 -5.44
CA LEU A 31 -17.97 -13.26 -6.15
C LEU A 31 -18.22 -13.21 -7.67
N PRO A 32 -17.51 -12.32 -8.39
CA PRO A 32 -17.52 -12.35 -9.85
C PRO A 32 -17.08 -13.71 -10.38
N GLU A 33 -17.73 -14.16 -11.44
CA GLU A 33 -17.46 -15.44 -12.09
C GLU A 33 -15.96 -15.59 -12.41
N GLY A 34 -15.42 -16.78 -12.13
CA GLY A 34 -14.01 -17.15 -12.34
C GLY A 34 -13.06 -16.75 -11.21
N LEU A 35 -13.53 -16.06 -10.17
CA LEU A 35 -12.73 -15.76 -9.00
C LEU A 35 -13.00 -16.75 -7.86
N LEU A 36 -11.95 -17.03 -7.11
CA LEU A 36 -11.97 -17.87 -5.90
C LEU A 36 -12.11 -17.00 -4.65
N PRO A 37 -12.82 -17.46 -3.63
CA PRO A 37 -12.83 -16.82 -2.33
C PRO A 37 -11.43 -16.88 -1.69
N VAL A 38 -11.11 -15.88 -0.89
CA VAL A 38 -9.85 -15.83 -0.13
C VAL A 38 -10.16 -16.18 1.31
N VAL A 39 -9.43 -17.13 1.85
CA VAL A 39 -9.59 -17.63 3.22
C VAL A 39 -8.31 -17.50 4.01
N MET A 40 -8.43 -17.54 5.33
CA MET A 40 -7.28 -17.61 6.22
C MET A 40 -6.73 -19.06 6.22
N GLU A 41 -5.42 -19.21 6.03
CA GLU A 41 -4.77 -20.54 6.04
C GLU A 41 -4.86 -21.24 7.38
N GLN A 42 -5.06 -20.47 8.46
CA GLN A 42 -5.21 -21.01 9.81
C GLN A 42 -6.52 -20.52 10.42
N ALA A 43 -7.23 -21.43 11.08
CA ALA A 43 -8.39 -21.07 11.87
C ALA A 43 -7.97 -20.24 13.09
N ILE A 44 -8.60 -19.08 13.25
CA ILE A 44 -8.32 -18.18 14.38
C ILE A 44 -9.55 -18.07 15.28
N LYS A 45 -9.30 -17.94 16.60
CA LYS A 45 -10.35 -17.58 17.55
C LYS A 45 -10.37 -16.07 17.74
N GLY A 46 -11.51 -15.45 17.55
CA GLY A 46 -11.70 -14.02 17.76
C GLY A 46 -11.66 -13.17 16.48
N LYS A 47 -11.76 -11.87 16.64
CA LYS A 47 -11.79 -10.92 15.53
C LYS A 47 -10.37 -10.58 15.07
N PRO A 48 -10.08 -10.71 13.77
CA PRO A 48 -8.81 -10.27 13.22
C PRO A 48 -8.58 -8.77 13.47
N LYS A 49 -7.34 -8.40 13.77
CA LYS A 49 -6.91 -7.01 13.93
C LYS A 49 -5.85 -6.68 12.89
N GLY A 50 -5.80 -5.41 12.46
CA GLY A 50 -4.71 -4.93 11.60
C GLY A 50 -3.37 -4.93 12.33
N GLY A 51 -2.30 -5.13 11.59
CA GLY A 51 -0.91 -4.92 12.02
C GLY A 51 -0.41 -3.50 11.69
N PRO A 52 0.93 -3.30 11.65
CA PRO A 52 1.53 -2.04 11.24
C PRO A 52 1.12 -1.72 9.79
N ALA A 53 0.91 -0.43 9.50
CA ALA A 53 0.51 0.02 8.17
C ALA A 53 1.67 -0.06 7.16
N PHE A 54 2.89 0.13 7.64
CA PHE A 54 4.11 0.07 6.84
C PHE A 54 5.01 -1.03 7.39
N TRP A 55 5.52 -1.86 6.50
CA TRP A 55 6.44 -2.95 6.80
C TRP A 55 7.85 -2.60 6.33
N SER A 56 8.87 -3.17 6.95
CA SER A 56 10.21 -3.12 6.38
C SER A 56 10.23 -3.84 5.03
N VAL A 57 11.10 -3.39 4.12
CA VAL A 57 11.23 -4.03 2.80
C VAL A 57 11.65 -5.49 2.94
N GLN A 58 12.53 -5.79 3.90
CA GLN A 58 12.99 -7.14 4.19
C GLN A 58 11.85 -8.06 4.66
N ASP A 59 11.03 -7.59 5.62
CA ASP A 59 9.88 -8.37 6.09
C ASP A 59 8.86 -8.57 4.98
N LEU A 60 8.63 -7.55 4.13
CA LEU A 60 7.71 -7.67 3.01
C LEU A 60 8.18 -8.73 2.00
N TRP A 61 9.46 -8.72 1.63
CA TRP A 61 10.03 -9.74 0.74
C TRP A 61 9.97 -11.14 1.34
N ALA A 62 10.37 -11.29 2.60
CA ALA A 62 10.30 -12.58 3.29
C ALA A 62 8.87 -13.13 3.32
N TRP A 63 7.89 -12.25 3.60
CA TRP A 63 6.47 -12.62 3.56
C TRP A 63 5.99 -12.99 2.15
N GLN A 64 6.42 -12.26 1.13
CA GLN A 64 6.08 -12.57 -0.26
C GLN A 64 6.66 -13.91 -0.72
N GLN A 65 7.82 -14.28 -0.24
CA GLN A 65 8.46 -15.57 -0.51
C GLN A 65 7.91 -16.75 0.32
N GLY A 66 6.93 -16.51 1.15
CA GLY A 66 6.28 -17.55 1.94
C GLY A 66 6.94 -17.85 3.29
N GLN A 67 7.91 -17.05 3.72
CA GLN A 67 8.57 -17.25 5.02
C GLN A 67 7.63 -16.89 6.18
N ASP A 68 7.67 -17.65 7.24
CA ASP A 68 6.96 -17.32 8.47
C ASP A 68 7.68 -16.20 9.20
N LEU A 69 6.91 -15.20 9.61
CA LEU A 69 7.43 -14.05 10.32
C LEU A 69 6.79 -13.94 11.70
N ASP A 70 7.63 -13.57 12.67
CA ASP A 70 7.16 -13.24 14.01
C ASP A 70 6.47 -11.86 14.01
N PHE A 71 5.26 -11.83 14.56
CA PHE A 71 4.47 -10.59 14.60
C PHE A 71 5.18 -9.46 15.36
N GLU A 72 5.82 -9.76 16.49
CA GLU A 72 6.47 -8.73 17.32
C GLU A 72 7.66 -8.10 16.58
N THR A 73 8.38 -8.89 15.80
CA THR A 73 9.47 -8.40 14.93
C THR A 73 8.93 -7.47 13.86
N VAL A 74 7.92 -7.89 13.11
CA VAL A 74 7.29 -7.06 12.07
C VAL A 74 6.68 -5.78 12.66
N ASN A 75 6.05 -5.88 13.83
CA ASN A 75 5.47 -4.72 14.50
C ASN A 75 6.52 -3.73 15.02
N ARG A 76 7.68 -4.20 15.45
CA ARG A 76 8.79 -3.37 15.92
C ARG A 76 9.52 -2.69 14.78
N GLN A 77 9.73 -3.37 13.66
CA GLN A 77 10.39 -2.84 12.46
C GLN A 77 9.45 -2.02 11.58
N GLY A 78 8.16 -2.27 11.67
CA GLY A 78 7.13 -1.57 10.94
C GLY A 78 6.75 -0.24 11.59
N ALA A 79 5.91 0.51 10.88
CA ALA A 79 5.35 1.76 11.38
C ALA A 79 3.82 1.76 11.26
N SER A 80 3.16 2.41 12.22
CA SER A 80 1.76 2.79 12.09
C SER A 80 1.63 3.90 11.04
N SER A 81 0.47 4.52 10.91
CA SER A 81 0.31 5.69 10.03
C SER A 81 1.33 6.78 10.38
N MET A 82 1.84 7.46 9.34
CA MET A 82 2.69 8.64 9.54
C MET A 82 1.91 9.71 10.31
N PRO A 83 2.57 10.43 11.23
CA PRO A 83 1.94 11.55 11.91
C PRO A 83 1.45 12.60 10.92
N VAL A 84 0.27 13.13 11.18
CA VAL A 84 -0.35 14.16 10.34
C VAL A 84 -0.54 15.42 11.17
N GLU A 85 -0.02 16.53 10.67
CA GLU A 85 -0.30 17.87 11.18
C GLU A 85 -1.49 18.45 10.43
N LEU A 86 -2.53 18.82 11.18
CA LEU A 86 -3.68 19.53 10.64
C LEU A 86 -3.56 21.01 10.99
N ARG A 87 -3.64 21.86 9.97
CA ARG A 87 -3.67 23.31 10.13
C ARG A 87 -4.97 23.87 9.61
N THR A 88 -5.63 24.68 10.43
CA THR A 88 -6.82 25.41 10.03
C THR A 88 -6.44 26.79 9.54
N HIS A 89 -6.94 27.15 8.38
CA HIS A 89 -6.70 28.43 7.72
C HIS A 89 -8.02 29.16 7.49
N VAL A 90 -7.94 30.48 7.50
CA VAL A 90 -9.05 31.34 7.13
C VAL A 90 -8.53 32.39 6.15
N LYS A 91 -9.31 32.68 5.14
CA LYS A 91 -9.02 33.80 4.23
C LYS A 91 -9.38 35.10 4.93
N ILE A 92 -8.45 36.03 4.98
CA ILE A 92 -8.65 37.38 5.50
C ILE A 92 -8.96 38.32 4.34
N GLU A 93 -10.06 39.05 4.46
CA GLU A 93 -10.41 40.10 3.53
C GLU A 93 -9.46 41.30 3.73
N SER A 94 -8.83 41.77 2.63
CA SER A 94 -7.80 42.80 2.71
C SER A 94 -8.33 44.19 3.09
N ARG A 95 -9.62 44.46 2.94
CA ARG A 95 -10.21 45.76 3.30
C ARG A 95 -10.61 45.83 4.78
N SER A 96 -11.27 44.80 5.27
CA SER A 96 -11.82 44.76 6.64
C SER A 96 -10.90 44.11 7.65
N TRP A 97 -9.86 43.40 7.19
CA TRP A 97 -8.97 42.56 8.00
C TRP A 97 -9.73 41.51 8.81
N ALA A 98 -10.98 41.23 8.42
CA ALA A 98 -11.82 40.21 9.01
C ALA A 98 -11.79 38.91 8.21
N ALA A 99 -12.20 37.82 8.84
CA ALA A 99 -12.33 36.54 8.17
C ALA A 99 -13.45 36.62 7.10
N GLU A 100 -13.15 36.17 5.88
CA GLU A 100 -14.13 36.05 4.81
C GLU A 100 -15.06 34.87 5.11
N GLU A 101 -16.37 35.11 5.11
CA GLU A 101 -17.37 34.10 5.40
C GLU A 101 -17.31 32.91 4.45
N GLY A 102 -17.42 31.72 4.96
CA GLY A 102 -17.36 30.47 4.19
C GLY A 102 -15.96 30.10 3.66
N LYS A 103 -14.91 30.82 4.06
CA LYS A 103 -13.52 30.59 3.62
C LYS A 103 -12.61 30.00 4.72
N LEU A 104 -13.21 29.17 5.57
CA LEU A 104 -12.45 28.34 6.51
C LEU A 104 -12.10 27.02 5.83
N PHE A 105 -10.82 26.63 5.84
CA PHE A 105 -10.35 25.35 5.28
C PHE A 105 -9.23 24.75 6.11
N GLN A 106 -9.03 23.47 5.95
CA GLN A 106 -7.95 22.75 6.62
C GLN A 106 -6.96 22.17 5.60
N THR A 107 -5.69 22.25 5.95
CA THR A 107 -4.64 21.53 5.25
C THR A 107 -4.08 20.44 6.15
N ALA A 108 -3.77 19.29 5.55
CA ALA A 108 -3.13 18.19 6.20
C ALA A 108 -1.74 17.97 5.60
N ALA A 109 -0.75 17.78 6.43
CA ALA A 109 0.60 17.44 5.98
C ALA A 109 1.20 16.37 6.87
N TYR A 110 2.08 15.54 6.31
CA TYR A 110 2.86 14.63 7.13
C TYR A 110 3.88 15.41 7.96
N ASP A 111 3.90 15.13 9.25
CA ASP A 111 4.92 15.62 10.16
C ASP A 111 6.09 14.64 10.18
N LEU A 112 7.08 14.90 9.35
CA LEU A 112 8.24 14.03 9.18
C LEU A 112 9.21 14.12 10.38
N GLY A 113 9.13 15.19 11.18
CA GLY A 113 9.97 15.40 12.37
C GLY A 113 9.43 14.73 13.64
N ASN A 114 8.16 14.30 13.63
CA ASN A 114 7.50 13.80 14.83
C ASN A 114 7.28 12.28 14.77
N ALA A 115 8.36 11.53 14.64
CA ALA A 115 8.28 10.09 14.83
C ALA A 115 7.95 9.80 16.29
N LYS A 116 6.80 9.16 16.56
CA LYS A 116 6.45 8.74 17.92
C LYS A 116 7.53 7.83 18.46
N LYS A 117 8.27 8.29 19.45
CA LYS A 117 9.26 7.50 20.16
C LYS A 117 8.60 6.48 21.08
N PRO A 118 9.16 5.29 21.24
CA PRO A 118 8.83 4.44 22.39
C PRO A 118 9.15 5.22 23.68
N HIS A 119 8.35 5.03 24.69
CA HIS A 119 8.28 5.81 25.95
C HIS A 119 9.58 5.99 26.73
N HIS A 120 10.72 5.45 26.30
CA HIS A 120 12.00 5.44 27.05
C HIS A 120 13.21 5.94 26.25
N ALA A 121 13.03 6.35 25.01
CA ALA A 121 14.14 6.97 24.26
C ALA A 121 14.20 8.46 24.57
N GLY A 122 15.36 8.97 24.98
CA GLY A 122 15.60 10.38 25.19
C GLY A 122 15.29 11.25 23.95
N TRP A 123 15.77 12.46 23.92
CA TRP A 123 15.53 13.46 22.85
C TRP A 123 16.17 13.12 21.48
N GLU A 124 16.51 11.86 21.21
CA GLU A 124 16.96 11.44 19.89
C GLU A 124 15.81 11.62 18.88
N GLU A 125 16.04 12.49 17.94
CA GLU A 125 15.09 12.82 16.90
C GLU A 125 15.01 11.67 15.91
N ALA A 126 13.95 10.86 15.97
CA ALA A 126 13.61 9.95 14.89
C ALA A 126 12.86 10.73 13.82
N HIS A 127 13.44 10.84 12.64
CA HIS A 127 12.81 11.51 11.50
C HIS A 127 12.33 10.48 10.48
N TYR A 128 11.19 10.76 9.88
CA TYR A 128 10.77 10.09 8.66
C TYR A 128 11.31 10.83 7.45
N GLY A 129 11.51 10.13 6.36
CA GLY A 129 11.92 10.72 5.10
C GLY A 129 11.29 9.99 3.93
N PHE A 130 11.34 10.61 2.77
CA PHE A 130 11.04 9.96 1.51
C PHE A 130 12.35 9.58 0.83
N LEU A 131 12.43 8.34 0.37
CA LEU A 131 13.52 7.90 -0.49
C LEU A 131 13.11 8.10 -1.93
N VAL A 132 13.94 8.80 -2.69
CA VAL A 132 13.71 9.06 -4.12
C VAL A 132 14.91 8.60 -4.90
N GLN A 133 14.69 7.79 -5.92
CA GLN A 133 15.70 7.50 -6.92
C GLN A 133 15.63 8.55 -8.03
N SER A 134 16.76 9.16 -8.36
CA SER A 134 16.87 10.17 -9.40
C SER A 134 17.97 9.81 -10.38
N GLU A 135 17.73 10.04 -11.67
CA GLU A 135 18.73 9.92 -12.73
C GLU A 135 19.71 11.11 -12.73
N VAL A 136 19.32 12.20 -12.05
CA VAL A 136 20.11 13.42 -11.92
C VAL A 136 20.68 13.50 -10.51
N MET A 137 21.95 13.81 -10.39
CA MET A 137 22.56 14.07 -9.08
C MET A 137 21.93 15.31 -8.46
N LEU A 138 21.36 15.14 -7.26
CA LEU A 138 20.82 16.22 -6.46
C LEU A 138 21.87 16.63 -5.43
N ASN A 139 22.06 17.93 -5.25
CA ASN A 139 22.93 18.43 -4.19
C ASN A 139 22.22 18.35 -2.83
N ASP A 140 23.02 18.20 -1.78
CA ASP A 140 22.53 18.33 -0.42
C ASP A 140 22.12 19.78 -0.18
N ASP A 141 20.83 20.04 -0.07
CA ASP A 141 20.29 21.40 0.07
C ASP A 141 18.85 21.38 0.60
N LEU A 142 18.31 22.56 0.83
CA LEU A 142 16.89 22.76 1.11
C LEU A 142 16.12 22.91 -0.20
N ALA A 143 15.12 22.09 -0.38
CA ALA A 143 14.24 22.13 -1.55
C ALA A 143 12.78 22.26 -1.13
N LYS A 144 11.96 22.84 -2.00
CA LYS A 144 10.52 22.83 -1.83
C LYS A 144 10.01 21.42 -2.08
N PHE A 145 9.32 20.85 -1.09
CA PHE A 145 8.74 19.53 -1.18
C PHE A 145 7.34 19.53 -0.55
N GLY A 146 6.33 19.20 -1.35
CA GLY A 146 4.93 19.29 -0.97
C GLY A 146 4.30 20.65 -1.24
N GLY A 147 3.10 20.85 -0.71
CA GLY A 147 2.34 22.10 -0.85
C GLY A 147 2.81 23.21 0.07
N GLU A 148 2.23 24.41 -0.10
CA GLU A 148 2.36 25.57 0.80
C GLU A 148 3.80 26.14 0.95
N GLY A 149 4.66 25.88 -0.04
CA GLY A 149 6.06 26.36 0.02
C GLY A 149 6.91 25.73 1.11
N ARG A 150 6.52 24.58 1.64
CA ARG A 150 7.29 23.88 2.68
C ARG A 150 8.64 23.44 2.15
N LEU A 151 9.64 23.57 3.01
CA LEU A 151 11.01 23.18 2.72
C LEU A 151 11.31 21.83 3.36
N SER A 152 12.06 21.02 2.66
CA SER A 152 12.63 19.76 3.13
C SER A 152 14.11 19.72 2.85
N HIS A 153 14.84 19.06 3.73
CA HIS A 153 16.27 18.85 3.52
C HIS A 153 16.45 17.64 2.60
N VAL A 154 17.05 17.85 1.45
CA VAL A 154 17.46 16.79 0.51
C VAL A 154 18.88 16.38 0.90
N LYS A 155 19.11 15.09 1.07
CA LYS A 155 20.43 14.50 1.32
C LYS A 155 20.68 13.35 0.39
N GLN A 156 21.85 13.27 -0.19
CA GLN A 156 22.29 12.08 -0.87
C GLN A 156 22.49 10.96 0.14
N THR A 157 22.07 9.76 -0.23
CA THR A 157 22.32 8.54 0.53
C THR A 157 22.84 7.46 -0.38
N GLN A 158 23.54 6.51 0.18
CA GLN A 158 23.90 5.30 -0.57
C GLN A 158 22.63 4.54 -0.94
N ALA A 159 22.69 3.77 -2.02
CA ALA A 159 21.59 2.91 -2.42
C ALA A 159 21.13 2.07 -1.22
N ILE A 160 19.85 2.15 -0.91
CA ILE A 160 19.28 1.32 0.14
C ILE A 160 19.10 -0.07 -0.44
N SER A 161 19.81 -1.04 0.15
CA SER A 161 19.65 -2.45 -0.21
C SER A 161 18.26 -2.96 0.14
N GLY A 162 17.78 -3.94 -0.60
CA GLY A 162 16.51 -4.62 -0.34
C GLY A 162 15.38 -4.26 -1.30
N PHE A 163 15.59 -3.34 -2.24
CA PHE A 163 14.67 -3.08 -3.34
C PHE A 163 14.98 -3.91 -4.59
N GLU A 164 16.11 -4.59 -4.61
CA GLU A 164 16.48 -5.48 -5.71
C GLU A 164 15.56 -6.70 -5.73
N CYS A 165 15.18 -7.11 -6.93
CA CYS A 165 14.40 -8.32 -7.11
C CYS A 165 15.24 -9.54 -6.66
N PRO A 166 14.69 -10.42 -5.78
CA PRO A 166 15.40 -11.66 -5.43
C PRO A 166 15.71 -12.49 -6.66
N THR A 167 16.92 -13.02 -6.75
CA THR A 167 17.43 -13.76 -7.91
C THR A 167 16.68 -15.05 -8.20
N ASP A 168 16.07 -15.64 -7.18
CA ASP A 168 15.32 -16.90 -7.27
C ASP A 168 13.80 -16.68 -7.49
N LEU A 169 13.35 -15.42 -7.59
CA LEU A 169 11.92 -15.11 -7.68
C LEU A 169 11.29 -15.73 -8.93
N ALA A 170 11.91 -15.62 -10.09
CA ALA A 170 11.39 -16.18 -11.34
C ALA A 170 11.22 -17.71 -11.24
N SER A 171 12.25 -18.42 -10.78
CA SER A 171 12.19 -19.88 -10.63
C SER A 171 11.18 -20.32 -9.57
N ASN A 172 10.95 -19.52 -8.55
CA ASN A 172 9.93 -19.80 -7.54
C ASN A 172 8.51 -19.62 -8.12
N ILE A 173 8.29 -18.59 -8.94
CA ILE A 173 7.02 -18.34 -9.64
C ILE A 173 6.73 -19.50 -10.61
N GLU A 174 7.68 -19.92 -11.44
CA GLU A 174 7.53 -21.05 -12.35
C GLU A 174 7.18 -22.34 -11.61
N ARG A 175 7.92 -22.65 -10.54
CA ARG A 175 7.68 -23.86 -9.74
C ARG A 175 6.29 -23.84 -9.07
N ALA A 176 5.83 -22.67 -8.64
CA ALA A 176 4.52 -22.49 -8.03
C ALA A 176 3.36 -22.52 -9.05
N GLY A 177 3.65 -22.35 -10.34
CA GLY A 177 2.63 -22.22 -11.39
C GLY A 177 1.77 -20.97 -11.24
N GLY A 178 2.25 -19.97 -10.50
CA GLY A 178 1.51 -18.75 -10.25
C GLY A 178 2.29 -17.70 -9.50
N LEU A 179 1.73 -16.51 -9.44
CA LEU A 179 2.35 -15.38 -8.76
C LEU A 179 1.34 -14.60 -7.92
N ARG A 180 1.86 -13.93 -6.93
CA ARG A 180 1.13 -13.00 -6.08
C ARG A 180 1.68 -11.59 -6.28
N LEU A 181 0.80 -10.67 -6.68
CA LEU A 181 1.12 -9.26 -6.87
C LEU A 181 0.50 -8.45 -5.74
N THR A 182 1.32 -7.68 -5.03
CA THR A 182 0.87 -6.77 -3.98
C THR A 182 1.04 -5.33 -4.43
N LEU A 183 -0.02 -4.53 -4.35
CA LEU A 183 0.05 -3.10 -4.66
C LEU A 183 0.75 -2.36 -3.52
N LEU A 184 1.87 -1.71 -3.81
CA LEU A 184 2.60 -0.85 -2.86
C LEU A 184 2.06 0.58 -2.81
N SER A 185 1.31 0.99 -3.83
CA SER A 185 0.62 2.29 -3.91
C SER A 185 -0.82 2.11 -4.38
N PRO A 186 -1.71 3.09 -4.14
CA PRO A 186 -3.05 3.04 -4.70
C PRO A 186 -3.03 2.98 -6.22
N ALA A 187 -3.93 2.20 -6.81
CA ALA A 187 -4.06 2.05 -8.25
C ALA A 187 -5.48 2.40 -8.73
N ILE A 188 -5.58 3.13 -9.84
CA ILE A 188 -6.85 3.48 -10.47
C ILE A 188 -7.01 2.66 -11.74
N PHE A 189 -7.95 1.73 -11.72
CA PHE A 189 -8.31 0.94 -12.89
C PHE A 189 -9.68 1.36 -13.43
N SER A 190 -9.85 1.35 -14.74
CA SER A 190 -11.14 1.65 -15.39
C SER A 190 -12.22 0.62 -15.05
N GLY A 191 -11.83 -0.62 -14.81
CA GLY A 191 -12.69 -1.73 -14.41
C GLY A 191 -12.91 -1.88 -12.89
N GLY A 192 -12.66 -0.84 -12.10
CA GLY A 192 -12.80 -0.88 -10.64
C GLY A 192 -11.64 -1.61 -9.96
N TYR A 193 -11.82 -2.87 -9.58
CA TYR A 193 -10.73 -3.68 -9.00
C TYR A 193 -9.87 -4.37 -10.06
N LEU A 194 -10.38 -4.48 -11.29
CA LEU A 194 -9.74 -5.26 -12.36
C LEU A 194 -8.73 -4.39 -13.12
N PRO A 195 -7.44 -4.79 -13.16
CA PRO A 195 -6.45 -4.14 -14.02
C PRO A 195 -6.87 -4.11 -15.48
N GLY A 196 -6.65 -2.97 -16.16
CA GLY A 196 -7.14 -2.76 -17.53
C GLY A 196 -6.47 -3.63 -18.61
N TRP A 197 -5.39 -4.33 -18.29
CA TRP A 197 -4.72 -5.28 -19.18
C TRP A 197 -5.30 -6.70 -19.09
N LEU A 198 -6.26 -6.94 -18.18
CA LEU A 198 -6.99 -8.20 -18.09
C LEU A 198 -8.31 -8.13 -18.88
N ASN A 199 -8.65 -9.22 -19.55
CA ASN A 199 -9.97 -9.40 -20.13
C ASN A 199 -11.03 -9.48 -19.02
N PRO A 200 -12.09 -8.67 -19.05
CA PRO A 200 -13.07 -8.65 -17.96
C PRO A 200 -13.89 -9.95 -17.81
N THR A 201 -14.01 -10.76 -18.84
CA THR A 201 -14.75 -12.03 -18.79
C THR A 201 -13.84 -13.19 -18.40
N SER A 202 -12.77 -13.46 -19.18
CA SER A 202 -11.86 -14.58 -18.90
C SER A 202 -10.91 -14.36 -17.75
N LYS A 203 -10.74 -13.11 -17.30
CA LYS A 203 -9.74 -12.68 -16.30
C LYS A 203 -8.29 -12.94 -16.74
N GLU A 204 -8.05 -13.19 -18.02
CA GLU A 204 -6.75 -13.45 -18.61
C GLU A 204 -6.14 -12.18 -19.20
N GLY A 205 -4.83 -12.15 -19.24
CA GLY A 205 -4.08 -11.07 -19.87
C GLY A 205 -2.58 -11.32 -19.83
N VAL A 206 -1.83 -10.42 -20.45
CA VAL A 206 -0.36 -10.43 -20.43
C VAL A 206 0.10 -9.42 -19.39
N LEU A 207 0.99 -9.83 -18.50
CA LEU A 207 1.58 -8.93 -17.51
C LEU A 207 2.28 -7.77 -18.20
N PRO A 208 2.09 -6.53 -17.77
CA PRO A 208 2.74 -5.37 -18.35
C PRO A 208 4.27 -5.54 -18.41
N HIS A 209 4.86 -5.10 -19.52
CA HIS A 209 6.31 -5.19 -19.80
C HIS A 209 6.89 -6.61 -19.80
N SER A 210 6.05 -7.62 -20.03
CA SER A 210 6.47 -9.01 -20.14
C SER A 210 5.71 -9.73 -21.27
N GLN A 211 6.07 -11.00 -21.51
CA GLN A 211 5.35 -11.92 -22.39
C GLN A 211 4.55 -12.97 -21.61
N VAL A 212 4.51 -12.84 -20.30
CA VAL A 212 3.90 -13.81 -19.40
C VAL A 212 2.38 -13.64 -19.41
N LYS A 213 1.68 -14.69 -19.87
CA LYS A 213 0.22 -14.73 -19.83
C LYS A 213 -0.28 -15.33 -18.54
N VAL A 214 -1.20 -14.65 -17.91
CA VAL A 214 -1.73 -15.01 -16.60
C VAL A 214 -3.25 -14.95 -16.57
N ARG A 215 -3.83 -15.67 -15.60
CA ARG A 215 -5.25 -15.59 -15.25
C ARG A 215 -5.40 -15.16 -13.80
N LEU A 216 -6.21 -14.13 -13.55
CA LEU A 216 -6.54 -13.72 -12.19
C LEU A 216 -7.45 -14.78 -11.54
N ARG A 217 -7.03 -15.28 -10.37
CA ARG A 217 -7.76 -16.31 -9.60
C ARG A 217 -8.44 -15.75 -8.37
N ALA A 218 -7.84 -14.80 -7.70
CA ALA A 218 -8.40 -14.20 -6.49
C ALA A 218 -7.86 -12.79 -6.24
N VAL A 219 -8.61 -12.00 -5.49
CA VAL A 219 -8.21 -10.66 -5.04
C VAL A 219 -8.59 -10.48 -3.58
N ALA A 220 -7.64 -10.03 -2.77
CA ALA A 220 -7.91 -9.51 -1.43
C ALA A 220 -7.62 -8.01 -1.43
N MET A 221 -8.63 -7.22 -1.08
CA MET A 221 -8.54 -5.76 -1.08
C MET A 221 -9.43 -5.18 0.01
N ASP A 222 -9.07 -4.00 0.47
CA ASP A 222 -9.92 -3.20 1.32
C ASP A 222 -10.93 -2.39 0.49
N ARG A 223 -11.70 -1.56 1.14
CA ARG A 223 -12.59 -0.61 0.48
C ARG A 223 -11.80 0.30 -0.46
N TRP A 224 -12.45 0.75 -1.54
CA TRP A 224 -11.86 1.71 -2.44
C TRP A 224 -11.52 3.04 -1.73
N LEU A 225 -10.47 3.68 -2.19
CA LEU A 225 -10.05 5.00 -1.73
C LEU A 225 -10.55 6.07 -2.69
N PRO A 226 -11.13 7.19 -2.19
CA PRO A 226 -11.40 8.34 -3.03
C PRO A 226 -10.09 9.06 -3.35
N VAL A 227 -9.80 9.25 -4.63
CA VAL A 227 -8.63 9.99 -5.10
C VAL A 227 -9.11 11.14 -5.97
N SER A 228 -8.68 12.33 -5.64
CA SER A 228 -8.91 13.56 -6.40
C SER A 228 -7.66 14.43 -6.33
N GLY A 229 -7.69 15.58 -6.94
CA GLY A 229 -6.62 16.56 -6.94
C GLY A 229 -7.14 17.91 -7.38
N TRP A 230 -6.23 18.84 -7.61
CA TRP A 230 -6.52 20.15 -8.12
C TRP A 230 -6.02 20.30 -9.54
N ASP A 231 -6.84 20.86 -10.41
CA ASP A 231 -6.47 21.22 -11.76
C ASP A 231 -6.00 22.69 -11.76
N LEU A 232 -4.70 22.86 -11.91
CA LEU A 232 -4.08 24.20 -11.86
C LEU A 232 -4.46 25.05 -13.07
N ASP A 233 -4.66 24.44 -14.24
CA ASP A 233 -4.99 25.17 -15.47
C ASP A 233 -6.42 25.69 -15.42
N GLN A 234 -7.34 24.86 -14.92
CA GLN A 234 -8.75 25.22 -14.83
C GLN A 234 -9.14 25.82 -13.48
N ASN A 235 -8.19 25.88 -12.54
CA ASN A 235 -8.38 26.38 -11.18
C ASN A 235 -9.61 25.77 -10.48
N LYS A 236 -9.78 24.44 -10.60
CA LYS A 236 -10.92 23.71 -10.02
C LYS A 236 -10.51 22.32 -9.52
N PRO A 237 -11.30 21.68 -8.64
CA PRO A 237 -11.09 20.29 -8.27
C PRO A 237 -11.18 19.36 -9.48
N LYS A 238 -10.29 18.38 -9.57
CA LYS A 238 -10.42 17.25 -10.49
C LYS A 238 -11.57 16.35 -10.07
N ALA A 239 -12.16 15.63 -11.01
CA ALA A 239 -13.18 14.64 -10.71
C ALA A 239 -12.62 13.57 -9.76
N MET A 240 -13.41 13.22 -8.76
CA MET A 240 -13.07 12.15 -7.81
C MET A 240 -13.06 10.79 -8.53
N ARG A 241 -12.01 10.02 -8.32
CA ARG A 241 -11.86 8.66 -8.84
C ARG A 241 -11.74 7.66 -7.69
N LYS A 242 -12.20 6.43 -7.96
CA LYS A 242 -12.05 5.31 -7.02
C LYS A 242 -10.72 4.61 -7.29
N ALA A 243 -9.91 4.43 -6.27
CA ALA A 243 -8.67 3.69 -6.35
C ALA A 243 -8.73 2.42 -5.50
N VAL A 244 -8.07 1.38 -5.95
CA VAL A 244 -7.74 0.22 -5.12
C VAL A 244 -6.66 0.64 -4.15
N ALA A 245 -6.82 0.32 -2.87
CA ALA A 245 -5.88 0.73 -1.83
C ALA A 245 -4.52 0.01 -1.97
N ALA A 246 -3.46 0.65 -1.50
CA ALA A 246 -2.19 -0.03 -1.26
C ALA A 246 -2.39 -1.20 -0.29
N GLY A 247 -1.61 -2.27 -0.44
CA GLY A 247 -1.76 -3.51 0.30
C GLY A 247 -2.77 -4.50 -0.32
N ALA A 248 -3.47 -4.12 -1.39
CA ALA A 248 -4.28 -5.08 -2.14
C ALA A 248 -3.40 -6.16 -2.77
N VAL A 249 -3.88 -7.40 -2.74
CA VAL A 249 -3.15 -8.57 -3.22
C VAL A 249 -3.96 -9.27 -4.30
N TYR A 250 -3.30 -9.59 -5.39
CA TYR A 250 -3.85 -10.31 -6.54
C TYR A 250 -3.11 -11.64 -6.69
N TRP A 251 -3.83 -12.73 -6.84
CA TRP A 251 -3.27 -14.06 -7.13
C TRP A 251 -3.53 -14.42 -8.57
N PHE A 252 -2.45 -14.71 -9.28
CA PHE A 252 -2.48 -15.09 -10.68
C PHE A 252 -1.97 -16.52 -10.88
N GLU A 253 -2.65 -17.27 -11.74
CA GLU A 253 -2.20 -18.52 -12.33
C GLU A 253 -1.37 -18.20 -13.58
N LEU A 254 -0.24 -18.86 -13.74
CA LEU A 254 0.55 -18.82 -14.97
C LEU A 254 -0.12 -19.68 -16.04
N LEU A 255 -0.32 -19.11 -17.23
CA LEU A 255 -0.87 -19.84 -18.38
C LEU A 255 0.21 -20.14 -19.40
N GLU A 256 1.04 -19.14 -19.78
CA GLU A 256 2.08 -19.24 -20.79
C GLU A 256 3.22 -18.26 -20.47
N GLY A 257 4.44 -18.63 -20.86
CA GLY A 257 5.63 -17.80 -20.71
C GLY A 257 6.40 -18.06 -19.40
N SER A 258 7.68 -17.76 -19.44
CA SER A 258 8.63 -17.85 -18.32
C SER A 258 9.32 -16.50 -18.11
#